data_a2434a9f8a0624169389f104ba1f2063
#
_entry.id   a2434a9f8a0624169389f104ba1f2063
#
_cell.length_a   1.000
_cell.length_b   1.000
_cell.length_c   1.000
_cell.angle_alpha   90.00
_cell.angle_beta   90.00
_cell.angle_gamma   90.00
#
_symmetry.space_group_name_H-M   'P 1'
#
loop_
_entity.id
_entity.type
_entity.pdbx_description
1 polymer ?
#
loop_
_entity_poly.entity_id
_entity_poly.type
_entity_poly.pdbx_seq_one_letter_code
_entity_poly.pdbx_strand_id
1 'polypeptide(L)'
;MPYLENINSPADLKKLDVADLPAVADELRAVLLQKISAAGGHIGPNLGMVEATVALHYVFDSPKDKIVFDVSHQSYVHKMLTGRKRAFTDPAHYHDVTGYTNPDESEHDFFTVGHTSTSVSLACGLAKARDLKGETDNIIAVIGDGSLSGGEAYEGLNNAVEAGTNMIVVVNDNEMSIAENHGGLYKNLRELRETNGMAENNFFKAIGFDYVYVGDGNDTTALVAAFRSVKDSPRPVVVHIHTIKGKGFAPAEAHKEMYHAGGPFDLKTGEWKHPSNGENYCKITADFLRSKMEKDETIAVITSGTPVVTGFAPDERVKLGKRFIDVGIAEEHAVALASGMAKNGAKPVYFVFSSFIQRTYDQLSQDLCLNKNPALILVFSASLTGFNDATHLGGFDIPMMSNIPNLVYLAPKNRDEYLSMLEWGLEQREHPVAIRVPGGFGMEELWSDGEKPAPDYSEINTFKTDVRGEKVALLALGAFYRLGKEVAAELKKSGIAATLINPRFITGLDEATLNGLKEKHRLVVTLEDGQIEGGFGEKVDRFYAGSDMKVMNYGGRKEFTDRLTPDEIRARYHLNPQQIAAEIMRALT
;
A
#
# COMPACT_ATOMS: atom_id res chain seq x y z
N MET A 1 -12.02 -19.38 28.62
CA MET A 1 -11.31 -18.07 28.70
C MET A 1 -11.91 -17.25 29.82
N PRO A 2 -11.38 -17.37 31.04
CA PRO A 2 -12.07 -16.79 32.21
C PRO A 2 -12.09 -15.26 32.22
N TYR A 3 -11.14 -14.58 31.58
CA TYR A 3 -11.07 -13.13 31.56
C TYR A 3 -11.78 -12.52 30.35
N LEU A 4 -11.44 -12.96 29.14
CA LEU A 4 -11.91 -12.31 27.90
C LEU A 4 -13.44 -12.37 27.73
N GLU A 5 -14.10 -13.41 28.24
CA GLU A 5 -15.57 -13.51 28.21
C GLU A 5 -16.23 -12.30 28.90
N ASN A 6 -15.62 -11.80 29.98
CA ASN A 6 -16.14 -10.71 30.81
C ASN A 6 -15.66 -9.32 30.40
N ILE A 7 -14.72 -9.20 29.44
CA ILE A 7 -14.22 -7.93 28.94
C ILE A 7 -14.99 -7.55 27.69
N ASN A 8 -15.85 -6.54 27.75
CA ASN A 8 -16.61 -6.00 26.63
C ASN A 8 -16.21 -4.56 26.28
N SER A 9 -15.47 -3.91 27.17
CA SER A 9 -15.01 -2.53 27.04
C SER A 9 -13.70 -2.33 27.78
N PRO A 10 -12.95 -1.24 27.52
CA PRO A 10 -11.79 -0.87 28.34
C PRO A 10 -12.12 -0.70 29.83
N ALA A 11 -13.33 -0.30 30.15
CA ALA A 11 -13.77 -0.14 31.54
C ALA A 11 -13.84 -1.49 32.29
N ASP A 12 -14.12 -2.59 31.59
CA ASP A 12 -14.11 -3.92 32.20
C ASP A 12 -12.69 -4.41 32.47
N LEU A 13 -11.76 -4.15 31.53
CA LEU A 13 -10.34 -4.46 31.69
C LEU A 13 -9.76 -3.77 32.94
N LYS A 14 -10.14 -2.51 33.20
CA LYS A 14 -9.66 -1.70 34.35
C LYS A 14 -10.13 -2.20 35.73
N LYS A 15 -11.10 -3.12 35.78
CA LYS A 15 -11.57 -3.74 37.03
C LYS A 15 -10.64 -4.87 37.50
N LEU A 16 -9.74 -5.35 36.64
CA LEU A 16 -8.82 -6.42 36.96
C LEU A 16 -7.60 -5.89 37.71
N ASP A 17 -6.97 -6.75 38.50
CA ASP A 17 -5.68 -6.44 39.08
C ASP A 17 -4.57 -6.46 38.01
N VAL A 18 -3.54 -5.64 38.17
CA VAL A 18 -2.39 -5.62 37.23
C VAL A 18 -1.76 -7.01 37.09
N ALA A 19 -1.77 -7.81 38.17
CA ALA A 19 -1.25 -9.18 38.17
C ALA A 19 -2.01 -10.15 37.24
N ASP A 20 -3.25 -9.83 36.86
CA ASP A 20 -4.07 -10.66 35.96
C ASP A 20 -3.83 -10.33 34.47
N LEU A 21 -3.26 -9.17 34.17
CA LEU A 21 -3.09 -8.70 32.79
C LEU A 21 -2.24 -9.62 31.90
N PRO A 22 -1.18 -10.30 32.39
CA PRO A 22 -0.47 -11.29 31.59
C PRO A 22 -1.39 -12.43 31.11
N ALA A 23 -2.28 -12.93 31.96
CA ALA A 23 -3.23 -13.97 31.58
C ALA A 23 -4.28 -13.47 30.55
N VAL A 24 -4.71 -12.21 30.67
CA VAL A 24 -5.56 -11.56 29.65
C VAL A 24 -4.84 -11.48 28.30
N ALA A 25 -3.56 -11.09 28.30
CA ALA A 25 -2.75 -11.01 27.08
C ALA A 25 -2.61 -12.40 26.41
N ASP A 26 -2.42 -13.45 27.19
CA ASP A 26 -2.33 -14.83 26.69
C ASP A 26 -3.66 -15.30 26.05
N GLU A 27 -4.81 -14.99 26.68
CA GLU A 27 -6.12 -15.31 26.11
C GLU A 27 -6.36 -14.56 24.79
N LEU A 28 -6.04 -13.27 24.74
CA LEU A 28 -6.15 -12.45 23.53
C LEU A 28 -5.27 -12.98 22.39
N ARG A 29 -4.02 -13.36 22.71
CA ARG A 29 -3.09 -13.96 21.75
C ARG A 29 -3.60 -15.28 21.20
N ALA A 30 -4.17 -16.14 22.03
CA ALA A 30 -4.73 -17.42 21.60
C ALA A 30 -5.91 -17.22 20.62
N VAL A 31 -6.83 -16.29 20.92
CA VAL A 31 -7.94 -15.94 20.04
C VAL A 31 -7.44 -15.35 18.73
N LEU A 32 -6.47 -14.45 18.81
CA LEU A 32 -5.85 -13.81 17.65
C LEU A 32 -5.24 -14.83 16.69
N LEU A 33 -4.44 -15.76 17.22
CA LEU A 33 -3.83 -16.85 16.43
C LEU A 33 -4.88 -17.75 15.77
N GLN A 34 -5.95 -18.08 16.49
CA GLN A 34 -7.04 -18.88 15.94
C GLN A 34 -7.71 -18.18 14.75
N LYS A 35 -8.08 -16.90 14.90
CA LYS A 35 -8.69 -16.13 13.80
C LYS A 35 -7.74 -16.01 12.61
N ILE A 36 -6.51 -15.54 12.84
CA ILE A 36 -5.57 -15.24 11.74
C ILE A 36 -5.20 -16.53 10.98
N SER A 37 -5.00 -17.65 11.68
CA SER A 37 -4.72 -18.94 11.02
C SER A 37 -5.88 -19.44 10.15
N ALA A 38 -7.12 -19.06 10.48
CA ALA A 38 -8.31 -19.45 9.74
C ALA A 38 -8.62 -18.51 8.57
N ALA A 39 -8.48 -17.20 8.76
CA ALA A 39 -8.94 -16.16 7.83
C ALA A 39 -7.81 -15.35 7.17
N GLY A 40 -6.56 -15.49 7.62
CA GLY A 40 -5.47 -14.61 7.22
C GLY A 40 -5.50 -13.25 7.93
N GLY A 41 -4.60 -12.36 7.52
CA GLY A 41 -4.45 -10.99 8.04
C GLY A 41 -3.01 -10.65 8.41
N HIS A 42 -2.83 -9.60 9.23
CA HIS A 42 -1.51 -9.18 9.73
C HIS A 42 -1.16 -10.00 10.98
N ILE A 43 -0.10 -10.79 10.91
CA ILE A 43 0.25 -11.80 11.92
C ILE A 43 1.25 -11.24 12.93
N GLY A 44 2.49 -11.05 12.49
CA GLY A 44 3.60 -10.62 13.35
C GLY A 44 3.37 -9.29 14.06
N PRO A 45 2.88 -8.24 13.38
CA PRO A 45 2.60 -6.94 14.01
C PRO A 45 1.59 -7.04 15.16
N ASN A 46 0.50 -7.80 14.98
CA ASN A 46 -0.52 -7.95 16.02
C ASN A 46 -0.02 -8.76 17.21
N LEU A 47 0.70 -9.85 16.98
CA LEU A 47 1.26 -10.69 18.04
C LEU A 47 2.28 -9.93 18.91
N GLY A 48 3.05 -9.01 18.30
CA GLY A 48 4.02 -8.20 19.02
C GLY A 48 3.40 -7.11 19.90
N MET A 49 2.17 -6.67 19.59
CA MET A 49 1.51 -5.53 20.25
C MET A 49 0.44 -5.92 21.29
N VAL A 50 0.30 -7.19 21.62
CA VAL A 50 -0.76 -7.66 22.54
C VAL A 50 -0.65 -6.98 23.88
N GLU A 51 0.49 -7.12 24.56
CA GLU A 51 0.74 -6.56 25.90
C GLU A 51 0.69 -5.05 25.92
N ALA A 52 1.27 -4.40 24.92
CA ALA A 52 1.26 -2.95 24.81
C ALA A 52 -0.16 -2.41 24.63
N THR A 53 -1.00 -3.06 23.85
CA THR A 53 -2.41 -2.68 23.65
C THR A 53 -3.23 -2.90 24.92
N VAL A 54 -3.02 -4.00 25.64
CA VAL A 54 -3.66 -4.24 26.96
C VAL A 54 -3.28 -3.15 27.94
N ALA A 55 -1.99 -2.81 28.05
CA ALA A 55 -1.51 -1.78 28.97
C ALA A 55 -2.03 -0.38 28.61
N LEU A 56 -2.11 -0.03 27.32
CA LEU A 56 -2.70 1.22 26.83
C LEU A 56 -4.15 1.35 27.30
N HIS A 57 -4.99 0.34 27.06
CA HIS A 57 -6.40 0.37 27.46
C HIS A 57 -6.61 0.25 28.97
N TYR A 58 -5.65 -0.32 29.69
CA TYR A 58 -5.69 -0.37 31.15
C TYR A 58 -5.39 0.99 31.79
N VAL A 59 -4.48 1.79 31.21
CA VAL A 59 -4.04 3.07 31.78
C VAL A 59 -4.87 4.24 31.27
N PHE A 60 -5.09 4.34 29.95
CA PHE A 60 -5.76 5.48 29.35
C PHE A 60 -7.28 5.25 29.22
N ASP A 61 -8.05 6.34 29.23
CA ASP A 61 -9.51 6.33 29.29
C ASP A 61 -10.13 6.50 27.89
N SER A 62 -9.83 5.55 26.96
CA SER A 62 -10.42 5.57 25.62
C SER A 62 -11.95 5.37 25.66
N PRO A 63 -12.79 6.15 24.88
CA PRO A 63 -12.39 7.05 23.81
C PRO A 63 -12.06 8.49 24.24
N LYS A 64 -12.19 8.85 25.53
CA LYS A 64 -11.84 10.19 26.02
C LYS A 64 -10.37 10.49 25.71
N ASP A 65 -9.44 9.67 26.23
CA ASP A 65 -8.05 9.66 25.78
C ASP A 65 -7.97 9.05 24.38
N LYS A 66 -7.31 9.72 23.44
CA LYS A 66 -7.35 9.38 22.02
C LYS A 66 -6.09 8.63 21.62
N ILE A 67 -6.26 7.42 21.09
CA ILE A 67 -5.15 6.58 20.62
C ILE A 67 -5.20 6.50 19.09
N VAL A 68 -4.11 6.95 18.44
CA VAL A 68 -3.94 6.87 16.98
C VAL A 68 -2.87 5.85 16.67
N PHE A 69 -3.26 4.75 16.03
CA PHE A 69 -2.33 3.71 15.58
C PHE A 69 -1.80 4.03 14.19
N ASP A 70 -0.48 4.08 14.03
CA ASP A 70 0.17 4.21 12.72
C ASP A 70 -0.08 2.96 11.88
N VAL A 71 -0.36 3.10 10.58
CA VAL A 71 -0.83 2.00 9.72
C VAL A 71 -2.13 1.37 10.23
N SER A 72 -2.22 1.17 11.53
CA SER A 72 -3.28 0.53 12.30
C SER A 72 -3.50 -0.98 12.03
N HIS A 73 -2.65 -1.61 11.23
CA HIS A 73 -2.69 -3.05 10.95
C HIS A 73 -2.41 -3.93 12.17
N GLN A 74 -1.87 -3.36 13.26
CA GLN A 74 -1.60 -4.00 14.55
C GLN A 74 -2.73 -3.77 15.58
N SER A 75 -3.93 -3.34 15.14
CA SER A 75 -5.04 -2.91 16.01
C SER A 75 -6.03 -4.01 16.39
N TYR A 76 -5.76 -5.29 16.10
CA TYR A 76 -6.74 -6.35 16.34
C TYR A 76 -7.08 -6.52 17.82
N VAL A 77 -6.09 -6.42 18.71
CA VAL A 77 -6.32 -6.46 20.17
C VAL A 77 -7.10 -5.22 20.63
N HIS A 78 -6.81 -4.05 20.08
CA HIS A 78 -7.60 -2.84 20.32
C HIS A 78 -9.08 -3.07 19.95
N LYS A 79 -9.37 -3.66 18.79
CA LYS A 79 -10.74 -3.99 18.39
C LYS A 79 -11.41 -4.97 19.36
N MET A 80 -10.69 -6.01 19.82
CA MET A 80 -11.24 -6.95 20.80
C MET A 80 -11.60 -6.28 22.13
N LEU A 81 -10.76 -5.37 22.61
CA LEU A 81 -10.97 -4.66 23.88
C LEU A 81 -12.01 -3.52 23.80
N THR A 82 -12.38 -3.10 22.61
CA THR A 82 -13.32 -1.99 22.34
C THR A 82 -14.65 -2.49 21.74
N GLY A 83 -15.14 -3.64 22.20
CA GLY A 83 -16.48 -4.14 21.91
C GLY A 83 -16.63 -5.02 20.67
N ARG A 84 -15.57 -5.21 19.90
CA ARG A 84 -15.60 -6.00 18.63
C ARG A 84 -15.04 -7.42 18.76
N LYS A 85 -14.91 -7.95 19.98
CA LYS A 85 -14.32 -9.28 20.21
C LYS A 85 -15.03 -10.42 19.49
N ARG A 86 -16.34 -10.29 19.22
CA ARG A 86 -17.11 -11.31 18.47
C ARG A 86 -16.52 -11.57 17.08
N ALA A 87 -16.01 -10.54 16.42
CA ALA A 87 -15.35 -10.67 15.12
C ALA A 87 -14.00 -11.44 15.19
N PHE A 88 -13.57 -11.85 16.38
CA PHE A 88 -12.35 -12.63 16.60
C PHE A 88 -12.64 -13.99 17.23
N THR A 89 -13.75 -14.13 17.94
CA THR A 89 -14.10 -15.37 18.68
C THR A 89 -15.10 -16.25 17.96
N ASP A 90 -15.89 -15.71 17.01
CA ASP A 90 -16.93 -16.41 16.28
C ASP A 90 -16.58 -16.45 14.77
N PRO A 91 -16.30 -17.63 14.19
CA PRO A 91 -15.94 -17.77 12.78
C PRO A 91 -16.96 -17.15 11.80
N ALA A 92 -18.25 -17.13 12.15
CA ALA A 92 -19.29 -16.52 11.31
C ALA A 92 -19.16 -14.99 11.20
N HIS A 93 -18.36 -14.38 12.09
CA HIS A 93 -18.17 -12.93 12.22
C HIS A 93 -16.75 -12.45 11.89
N TYR A 94 -15.86 -13.34 11.41
CA TYR A 94 -14.45 -13.00 11.15
C TYR A 94 -14.26 -11.85 10.14
N HIS A 95 -15.25 -11.60 9.31
CA HIS A 95 -15.23 -10.54 8.29
C HIS A 95 -16.02 -9.28 8.65
N ASP A 96 -16.58 -9.20 9.87
CA ASP A 96 -17.39 -8.05 10.29
C ASP A 96 -16.57 -6.78 10.55
N VAL A 97 -15.25 -6.93 10.74
CA VAL A 97 -14.33 -5.80 10.97
C VAL A 97 -13.25 -5.76 9.91
N THR A 98 -12.76 -4.54 9.64
CA THR A 98 -11.61 -4.33 8.74
C THR A 98 -10.30 -4.74 9.41
N GLY A 99 -9.23 -4.84 8.63
CA GLY A 99 -7.86 -5.06 9.13
C GLY A 99 -7.19 -3.81 9.72
N TYR A 100 -7.88 -2.67 9.71
CA TYR A 100 -7.38 -1.35 10.11
C TYR A 100 -8.38 -0.68 11.05
N THR A 101 -7.97 0.40 11.74
CA THR A 101 -8.93 1.24 12.48
C THR A 101 -9.95 1.86 11.53
N ASN A 102 -11.20 1.93 11.97
CA ASN A 102 -12.28 2.50 11.18
C ASN A 102 -13.32 3.17 12.11
N PRO A 103 -13.49 4.51 12.01
CA PRO A 103 -14.50 5.24 12.79
C PRO A 103 -15.94 4.74 12.60
N ASP A 104 -16.26 4.14 11.47
CA ASP A 104 -17.59 3.56 11.23
C ASP A 104 -17.83 2.27 12.05
N GLU A 105 -16.76 1.64 12.57
CA GLU A 105 -16.86 0.46 13.41
C GLU A 105 -16.96 0.79 14.91
N SER A 106 -16.32 1.87 15.35
CA SER A 106 -16.21 2.18 16.79
C SER A 106 -15.81 3.62 17.06
N GLU A 107 -16.39 4.23 18.09
CA GLU A 107 -16.00 5.54 18.62
C GLU A 107 -14.56 5.59 19.18
N HIS A 108 -13.94 4.43 19.39
CA HIS A 108 -12.54 4.32 19.82
C HIS A 108 -11.54 4.47 18.68
N ASP A 109 -12.00 4.42 17.42
CA ASP A 109 -11.19 4.57 16.22
C ASP A 109 -11.38 6.01 15.68
N PHE A 110 -10.34 6.85 15.73
CA PHE A 110 -10.46 8.27 15.35
C PHE A 110 -10.25 8.49 13.85
N PHE A 111 -9.51 7.60 13.19
CA PHE A 111 -9.18 7.70 11.77
C PHE A 111 -9.18 6.32 11.14
N THR A 112 -9.55 6.25 9.86
CA THR A 112 -9.19 5.12 9.00
C THR A 112 -7.75 5.34 8.53
N VAL A 113 -6.81 4.58 9.09
CA VAL A 113 -5.38 4.66 8.75
C VAL A 113 -4.95 3.33 8.15
N GLY A 114 -4.17 3.37 7.07
CA GLY A 114 -3.58 2.19 6.43
C GLY A 114 -2.17 2.48 5.92
N HIS A 115 -1.85 3.75 5.67
CA HIS A 115 -0.52 4.18 5.29
C HIS A 115 0.33 4.51 6.54
N THR A 116 1.63 4.30 6.40
CA THR A 116 2.62 4.52 7.46
C THR A 116 2.89 5.99 7.74
N SER A 117 3.54 6.28 8.87
CA SER A 117 4.20 7.55 9.20
C SER A 117 3.27 8.72 9.53
N THR A 118 1.94 8.54 9.50
CA THR A 118 0.95 9.62 9.64
C THR A 118 0.44 9.82 11.07
N SER A 119 0.59 8.82 11.95
CA SER A 119 -0.02 8.84 13.28
C SER A 119 0.40 10.01 14.16
N VAL A 120 1.68 10.40 14.09
CA VAL A 120 2.21 11.52 14.89
C VAL A 120 1.58 12.84 14.43
N SER A 121 1.50 13.08 13.12
CA SER A 121 0.86 14.28 12.55
C SER A 121 -0.63 14.35 12.89
N LEU A 122 -1.36 13.22 12.75
CA LEU A 122 -2.78 13.14 13.12
C LEU A 122 -2.99 13.41 14.62
N ALA A 123 -2.13 12.84 15.47
CA ALA A 123 -2.16 13.09 16.92
C ALA A 123 -1.82 14.54 17.27
N CYS A 124 -0.88 15.19 16.59
CA CYS A 124 -0.61 16.62 16.72
C CYS A 124 -1.87 17.45 16.45
N GLY A 125 -2.61 17.11 15.39
CA GLY A 125 -3.87 17.76 15.06
C GLY A 125 -4.92 17.61 16.16
N LEU A 126 -5.07 16.40 16.72
CA LEU A 126 -5.99 16.13 17.84
C LEU A 126 -5.56 16.90 19.10
N ALA A 127 -4.26 16.92 19.42
CA ALA A 127 -3.73 17.65 20.59
C ALA A 127 -3.98 19.16 20.45
N LYS A 128 -3.72 19.73 19.26
CA LYS A 128 -3.99 21.14 19.01
C LYS A 128 -5.49 21.48 19.12
N ALA A 129 -6.37 20.62 18.60
CA ALA A 129 -7.82 20.81 18.71
C ALA A 129 -8.30 20.73 20.17
N ARG A 130 -7.76 19.79 20.96
CA ARG A 130 -8.00 19.67 22.41
C ARG A 130 -7.62 20.97 23.14
N ASP A 131 -6.41 21.49 22.88
CA ASP A 131 -5.90 22.70 23.52
C ASP A 131 -6.78 23.93 23.22
N LEU A 132 -7.21 24.07 21.96
CA LEU A 132 -8.12 25.14 21.52
C LEU A 132 -9.48 25.10 22.23
N LYS A 133 -9.93 23.90 22.63
CA LYS A 133 -11.17 23.71 23.40
C LYS A 133 -10.97 23.84 24.92
N GLY A 134 -9.72 23.91 25.40
CA GLY A 134 -9.40 23.90 26.83
C GLY A 134 -9.64 22.53 27.49
N GLU A 135 -9.64 21.46 26.72
CA GLU A 135 -9.73 20.08 27.21
C GLU A 135 -8.35 19.58 27.67
N THR A 136 -8.29 18.46 28.39
CA THR A 136 -7.05 17.96 29.01
C THR A 136 -6.80 16.47 28.81
N ASP A 137 -7.55 15.83 27.91
CA ASP A 137 -7.40 14.41 27.58
C ASP A 137 -6.01 14.10 26.98
N ASN A 138 -5.52 12.88 27.21
CA ASN A 138 -4.27 12.43 26.64
C ASN A 138 -4.44 12.12 25.14
N ILE A 139 -3.45 12.51 24.35
CA ILE A 139 -3.36 12.14 22.93
C ILE A 139 -2.15 11.25 22.75
N ILE A 140 -2.39 10.04 22.26
CA ILE A 140 -1.39 8.99 22.12
C ILE A 140 -1.23 8.61 20.65
N ALA A 141 -0.03 8.77 20.10
CA ALA A 141 0.36 8.19 18.82
C ALA A 141 1.12 6.89 19.07
N VAL A 142 0.74 5.80 18.41
CA VAL A 142 1.47 4.53 18.43
C VAL A 142 2.09 4.33 17.07
N ILE A 143 3.41 4.36 16.98
CA ILE A 143 4.16 4.26 15.73
C ILE A 143 5.19 3.14 15.79
N GLY A 144 5.27 2.31 14.73
CA GLY A 144 6.31 1.30 14.59
C GLY A 144 7.64 1.90 14.16
N ASP A 145 8.73 1.22 14.52
CA ASP A 145 10.08 1.59 14.12
C ASP A 145 10.26 1.72 12.61
N GLY A 146 9.68 0.83 11.82
CA GLY A 146 9.69 0.93 10.35
C GLY A 146 9.08 2.24 9.85
N SER A 147 7.95 2.65 10.41
CA SER A 147 7.24 3.89 10.04
C SER A 147 7.99 5.17 10.39
N LEU A 148 8.93 5.12 11.34
CA LEU A 148 9.78 6.26 11.68
C LEU A 148 10.71 6.69 10.54
N SER A 149 10.92 5.87 9.51
CA SER A 149 11.74 6.25 8.34
C SER A 149 11.03 7.19 7.36
N GLY A 150 9.71 7.32 7.47
CA GLY A 150 8.94 8.22 6.59
C GLY A 150 9.13 9.70 6.93
N GLY A 151 9.19 10.56 5.91
CA GLY A 151 9.38 12.01 6.06
C GLY A 151 8.34 12.64 6.96
N GLU A 152 7.06 12.31 6.78
CA GLU A 152 5.97 12.84 7.58
C GLU A 152 6.10 12.50 9.09
N ALA A 153 6.68 11.34 9.44
CA ALA A 153 6.96 11.03 10.85
C ALA A 153 7.99 11.98 11.45
N TYR A 154 9.05 12.33 10.72
CA TYR A 154 10.04 13.33 11.15
C TYR A 154 9.42 14.72 11.29
N GLU A 155 8.59 15.13 10.33
CA GLU A 155 7.86 16.41 10.37
C GLU A 155 6.91 16.47 11.57
N GLY A 156 6.16 15.39 11.79
CA GLY A 156 5.27 15.25 12.94
C GLY A 156 5.99 15.32 14.28
N LEU A 157 7.09 14.58 14.44
CA LEU A 157 7.92 14.61 15.66
C LEU A 157 8.50 16.01 15.91
N ASN A 158 9.05 16.65 14.88
CA ASN A 158 9.60 17.99 14.97
C ASN A 158 8.54 19.01 15.41
N ASN A 159 7.33 18.95 14.83
CA ASN A 159 6.25 19.87 15.16
C ASN A 159 5.60 19.59 16.52
N ALA A 160 5.54 18.32 16.96
CA ALA A 160 5.00 17.96 18.28
C ALA A 160 5.75 18.66 19.43
N VAL A 161 7.08 18.76 19.31
CA VAL A 161 7.92 19.44 20.32
C VAL A 161 7.71 20.95 20.27
N GLU A 162 7.66 21.56 19.09
CA GLU A 162 7.39 23.00 18.93
C GLU A 162 6.00 23.37 19.48
N ALA A 163 5.01 22.51 19.31
CA ALA A 163 3.67 22.73 19.84
C ALA A 163 3.63 22.78 21.38
N GLY A 164 4.57 22.12 22.07
CA GLY A 164 4.78 22.18 23.52
C GLY A 164 3.61 21.65 24.35
N THR A 165 2.74 20.85 23.74
CA THR A 165 1.51 20.35 24.37
C THR A 165 1.66 18.90 24.85
N ASN A 166 0.78 18.45 25.74
CA ASN A 166 0.71 17.05 26.16
C ASN A 166 0.43 16.16 24.96
N MET A 167 1.40 15.33 24.62
CA MET A 167 1.30 14.30 23.61
C MET A 167 2.25 13.15 23.93
N ILE A 168 1.76 11.92 23.83
CA ILE A 168 2.53 10.71 24.10
C ILE A 168 2.77 10.00 22.76
N VAL A 169 4.04 9.76 22.41
CA VAL A 169 4.42 8.97 21.25
C VAL A 169 4.97 7.62 21.72
N VAL A 170 4.24 6.55 21.48
CA VAL A 170 4.67 5.18 21.77
C VAL A 170 5.40 4.65 20.55
N VAL A 171 6.72 4.52 20.65
CA VAL A 171 7.55 3.94 19.60
C VAL A 171 7.67 2.44 19.86
N ASN A 172 7.03 1.64 19.02
CA ASN A 172 7.13 0.19 19.04
C ASN A 172 8.31 -0.27 18.19
N ASP A 173 9.44 -0.52 18.85
CA ASP A 173 10.68 -0.99 18.22
C ASP A 173 10.77 -2.52 18.33
N ASN A 174 10.64 -3.21 17.20
CA ASN A 174 10.82 -4.66 17.09
C ASN A 174 11.88 -5.05 16.05
N GLU A 175 12.69 -4.07 15.63
CA GLU A 175 13.81 -4.18 14.69
C GLU A 175 13.40 -4.52 13.25
N MET A 176 12.10 -4.43 12.93
CA MET A 176 11.55 -4.84 11.65
C MET A 176 10.46 -3.89 11.15
N SER A 177 10.55 -3.55 9.87
CA SER A 177 9.43 -3.09 9.04
C SER A 177 8.62 -4.30 8.54
N ILE A 178 8.24 -4.36 7.26
CA ILE A 178 7.86 -5.65 6.62
C ILE A 178 9.07 -6.58 6.67
N ALA A 179 10.21 -6.13 6.15
CA ALA A 179 11.52 -6.75 6.22
C ALA A 179 12.41 -6.04 7.25
N GLU A 180 13.72 -6.21 7.17
CA GLU A 180 14.71 -5.53 7.99
C GLU A 180 14.69 -4.02 7.79
N ASN A 181 14.99 -3.28 8.84
CA ASN A 181 15.06 -1.82 8.80
C ASN A 181 16.40 -1.32 8.22
N HIS A 182 16.34 -0.30 7.38
CA HIS A 182 17.52 0.35 6.78
C HIS A 182 17.57 1.86 7.09
N GLY A 183 18.75 2.36 7.43
CA GLY A 183 19.00 3.80 7.66
C GLY A 183 19.73 4.12 8.95
N GLY A 184 20.13 5.38 9.08
CA GLY A 184 20.93 5.87 10.21
C GLY A 184 20.19 5.88 11.54
N LEU A 185 18.87 6.13 11.51
CA LEU A 185 18.02 6.13 12.70
C LEU A 185 18.10 4.80 13.47
N TYR A 186 18.14 3.68 12.76
CA TYR A 186 18.13 2.34 13.38
C TYR A 186 19.43 2.00 14.12
N LYS A 187 20.53 2.69 13.80
CA LYS A 187 21.77 2.61 14.58
C LYS A 187 21.56 3.25 15.95
N ASN A 188 20.86 4.37 16.00
CA ASN A 188 20.53 5.04 17.26
C ASN A 188 19.52 4.23 18.08
N LEU A 189 18.45 3.69 17.46
CA LEU A 189 17.51 2.82 18.16
C LEU A 189 18.20 1.59 18.76
N ARG A 190 19.15 0.99 18.04
CA ARG A 190 19.98 -0.13 18.54
C ARG A 190 20.81 0.29 19.75
N GLU A 191 21.50 1.41 19.68
CA GLU A 191 22.28 1.95 20.81
C GLU A 191 21.40 2.20 22.03
N LEU A 192 20.19 2.72 21.84
CA LEU A 192 19.22 2.91 22.91
C LEU A 192 18.76 1.58 23.52
N ARG A 193 18.54 0.53 22.71
CA ARG A 193 18.20 -0.82 23.22
C ARG A 193 19.37 -1.42 24.03
N GLU A 194 20.59 -1.37 23.49
CA GLU A 194 21.79 -1.94 24.10
C GLU A 194 22.17 -1.27 25.42
N THR A 195 21.80 0.00 25.58
CA THR A 195 22.07 0.80 26.79
C THR A 195 20.86 0.96 27.71
N ASN A 196 19.77 0.22 27.50
CA ASN A 196 18.52 0.38 28.23
C ASN A 196 18.02 1.85 28.26
N GLY A 197 18.10 2.54 27.12
CA GLY A 197 17.67 3.92 26.95
C GLY A 197 18.63 4.98 27.51
N MET A 198 19.83 4.60 27.99
CA MET A 198 20.76 5.46 28.68
C MET A 198 21.84 6.09 27.76
N ALA A 199 21.82 5.78 26.46
CA ALA A 199 22.78 6.37 25.52
C ALA A 199 22.70 7.91 25.57
N GLU A 200 23.87 8.56 25.54
CA GLU A 200 23.98 10.03 25.43
C GLU A 200 23.39 10.51 24.09
N ASN A 201 23.70 9.76 23.03
CA ASN A 201 23.15 10.01 21.72
C ASN A 201 21.71 9.43 21.65
N ASN A 202 20.72 10.29 21.83
CA ASN A 202 19.31 9.94 21.81
C ASN A 202 18.56 10.91 20.90
N PHE A 203 18.15 10.43 19.74
CA PHE A 203 17.45 11.21 18.73
C PHE A 203 16.22 11.94 19.30
N PHE A 204 15.41 11.28 20.11
CA PHE A 204 14.18 11.86 20.64
C PHE A 204 14.47 12.98 21.66
N LYS A 205 15.45 12.78 22.53
CA LYS A 205 15.91 13.83 23.46
C LYS A 205 16.56 15.00 22.70
N ALA A 206 17.32 14.70 21.66
CA ALA A 206 18.03 15.74 20.88
C ALA A 206 17.07 16.72 20.20
N ILE A 207 15.88 16.25 19.78
CA ILE A 207 14.84 17.12 19.21
C ILE A 207 13.89 17.71 20.26
N GLY A 208 14.02 17.33 21.56
CA GLY A 208 13.34 17.99 22.69
C GLY A 208 12.24 17.21 23.37
N PHE A 209 12.02 15.92 23.08
CA PHE A 209 11.09 15.08 23.82
C PHE A 209 11.62 14.69 25.20
N ASP A 210 10.73 14.57 26.18
CA ASP A 210 10.97 13.69 27.32
C ASP A 210 10.98 12.25 26.84
N TYR A 211 11.72 11.37 27.53
CA TYR A 211 11.95 10.01 27.01
C TYR A 211 11.92 8.95 28.10
N VAL A 212 11.13 7.91 27.88
CA VAL A 212 11.04 6.71 28.73
C VAL A 212 11.34 5.49 27.87
N TYR A 213 12.16 4.56 28.38
CA TYR A 213 12.48 3.30 27.70
C TYR A 213 11.93 2.11 28.49
N VAL A 214 11.33 1.14 27.76
CA VAL A 214 10.84 -0.13 28.30
C VAL A 214 11.54 -1.26 27.55
N GLY A 215 12.51 -1.90 28.20
CA GLY A 215 13.36 -2.92 27.60
C GLY A 215 12.64 -4.26 27.33
N ASP A 216 11.62 -4.60 28.15
CA ASP A 216 10.70 -5.71 27.86
C ASP A 216 9.31 -5.13 27.54
N GLY A 217 9.10 -4.81 26.27
CA GLY A 217 7.83 -4.29 25.74
C GLY A 217 6.74 -5.36 25.63
N ASN A 218 7.00 -6.59 26.06
CA ASN A 218 6.01 -7.65 26.21
C ASN A 218 5.72 -8.01 27.69
N ASP A 219 6.19 -7.19 28.64
CA ASP A 219 5.78 -7.25 30.05
C ASP A 219 4.68 -6.22 30.33
N THR A 220 3.44 -6.68 30.55
CA THR A 220 2.29 -5.83 30.85
C THR A 220 2.49 -4.98 32.10
N THR A 221 3.20 -5.47 33.13
CA THR A 221 3.44 -4.77 34.39
C THR A 221 4.39 -3.58 34.16
N ALA A 222 5.49 -3.82 33.45
CA ALA A 222 6.45 -2.78 33.09
C ALA A 222 5.80 -1.70 32.20
N LEU A 223 4.98 -2.11 31.22
CA LEU A 223 4.25 -1.22 30.34
C LEU A 223 3.22 -0.35 31.11
N VAL A 224 2.44 -0.95 32.00
CA VAL A 224 1.48 -0.20 32.85
C VAL A 224 2.21 0.82 33.72
N ALA A 225 3.36 0.46 34.31
CA ALA A 225 4.16 1.40 35.10
C ALA A 225 4.68 2.56 34.24
N ALA A 226 5.20 2.28 33.05
CA ALA A 226 5.70 3.29 32.13
C ALA A 226 4.58 4.23 31.66
N PHE A 227 3.44 3.70 31.21
CA PHE A 227 2.32 4.53 30.75
C PHE A 227 1.69 5.37 31.88
N ARG A 228 1.61 4.84 33.11
CA ARG A 228 1.19 5.63 34.27
C ARG A 228 2.14 6.78 34.58
N SER A 229 3.44 6.62 34.37
CA SER A 229 4.45 7.64 34.61
C SER A 229 4.37 8.83 33.64
N VAL A 230 3.76 8.65 32.47
CA VAL A 230 3.64 9.67 31.42
C VAL A 230 2.19 10.16 31.22
N LYS A 231 1.20 9.51 31.86
CA LYS A 231 -0.20 9.96 31.81
C LYS A 231 -0.27 11.39 32.37
N ASP A 232 -1.00 12.25 31.68
CA ASP A 232 -1.16 13.68 32.01
C ASP A 232 0.17 14.47 32.03
N SER A 233 1.19 14.00 31.27
CA SER A 233 2.46 14.73 31.14
C SER A 233 2.21 16.15 30.59
N PRO A 234 2.83 17.20 31.14
CA PRO A 234 2.65 18.57 30.63
C PRO A 234 3.45 18.82 29.32
N ARG A 235 4.28 17.90 28.91
CA ARG A 235 5.18 18.04 27.75
C ARG A 235 5.10 16.80 26.83
N PRO A 236 5.49 16.95 25.56
CA PRO A 236 5.60 15.80 24.66
C PRO A 236 6.60 14.79 25.20
N VAL A 237 6.21 13.51 25.20
CA VAL A 237 7.04 12.42 25.71
C VAL A 237 7.03 11.23 24.74
N VAL A 238 8.22 10.64 24.54
CA VAL A 238 8.37 9.36 23.82
C VAL A 238 8.47 8.23 24.83
N VAL A 239 7.61 7.22 24.67
CA VAL A 239 7.74 5.93 25.34
C VAL A 239 8.24 4.92 24.32
N HIS A 240 9.52 4.59 24.36
CA HIS A 240 10.16 3.64 23.48
C HIS A 240 10.07 2.24 24.08
N ILE A 241 9.29 1.35 23.46
CA ILE A 241 9.07 -0.02 23.90
C ILE A 241 9.78 -0.99 22.95
N HIS A 242 10.55 -1.93 23.49
CA HIS A 242 11.20 -2.98 22.69
C HIS A 242 10.36 -4.25 22.74
N THR A 243 9.75 -4.65 21.62
CA THR A 243 8.83 -5.79 21.51
C THR A 243 9.37 -6.88 20.59
N ILE A 244 8.76 -8.08 20.66
CA ILE A 244 9.09 -9.20 19.78
C ILE A 244 8.01 -9.33 18.72
N LYS A 245 8.34 -9.02 17.44
CA LYS A 245 7.44 -9.27 16.31
C LYS A 245 7.14 -10.76 16.19
N GLY A 246 5.85 -11.12 16.19
CA GLY A 246 5.43 -12.52 16.13
C GLY A 246 5.36 -13.25 17.49
N LYS A 247 5.49 -12.54 18.60
CA LYS A 247 5.51 -13.07 19.98
C LYS A 247 4.49 -14.16 20.23
N GLY A 248 4.97 -15.32 20.72
CA GLY A 248 4.14 -16.48 21.09
C GLY A 248 3.76 -17.39 19.93
N PHE A 249 4.29 -17.14 18.71
CA PHE A 249 4.16 -18.04 17.57
C PHE A 249 5.53 -18.27 16.92
N ALA A 250 6.18 -19.37 17.28
CA ALA A 250 7.56 -19.65 16.89
C ALA A 250 7.87 -19.50 15.37
N PRO A 251 6.99 -19.93 14.43
CA PRO A 251 7.22 -19.66 13.01
C PRO A 251 7.30 -18.18 12.67
N ALA A 252 6.46 -17.33 13.29
CA ALA A 252 6.46 -15.89 13.03
C ALA A 252 7.67 -15.17 13.68
N GLU A 253 8.13 -15.65 14.83
CA GLU A 253 9.35 -15.13 15.46
C GLU A 253 10.60 -15.46 14.64
N ALA A 254 10.63 -16.66 14.03
CA ALA A 254 11.75 -17.13 13.21
C ALA A 254 11.77 -16.51 11.80
N HIS A 255 10.60 -16.22 11.22
CA HIS A 255 10.45 -15.74 9.84
C HIS A 255 9.61 -14.47 9.78
N LYS A 256 10.10 -13.40 10.43
CA LYS A 256 9.38 -12.13 10.68
C LYS A 256 8.86 -11.44 9.41
N GLU A 257 9.59 -11.50 8.29
CA GLU A 257 9.15 -10.95 6.98
C GLU A 257 7.99 -11.77 6.42
N MET A 258 8.13 -13.09 6.37
CA MET A 258 7.10 -14.01 5.83
C MET A 258 5.77 -13.87 6.59
N TYR A 259 5.83 -13.76 7.91
CA TYR A 259 4.65 -13.63 8.76
C TYR A 259 4.27 -12.18 9.10
N HIS A 260 4.67 -11.21 8.30
CA HIS A 260 4.14 -9.85 8.44
C HIS A 260 2.64 -9.82 8.17
N ALA A 261 2.22 -10.36 7.02
CA ALA A 261 0.82 -10.55 6.63
C ALA A 261 0.70 -11.76 5.70
N GLY A 262 -0.46 -12.39 5.67
CA GLY A 262 -0.67 -13.51 4.76
C GLY A 262 -2.07 -14.10 4.80
N GLY A 263 -2.29 -15.10 3.96
CA GLY A 263 -3.52 -15.88 3.91
C GLY A 263 -3.65 -16.86 5.09
N PRO A 264 -4.68 -17.73 5.06
CA PRO A 264 -4.84 -18.79 6.04
C PRO A 264 -3.66 -19.77 6.08
N PHE A 265 -3.29 -20.24 7.29
CA PHE A 265 -2.19 -21.18 7.50
C PHE A 265 -2.56 -22.27 8.52
N ASP A 266 -1.77 -23.33 8.57
CA ASP A 266 -1.90 -24.34 9.59
C ASP A 266 -1.23 -23.87 10.90
N LEU A 267 -1.99 -23.82 11.99
CA LEU A 267 -1.49 -23.29 13.26
C LEU A 267 -0.37 -24.14 13.90
N LYS A 268 -0.29 -25.44 13.56
CA LYS A 268 0.72 -26.34 14.14
C LYS A 268 2.04 -26.29 13.38
N THR A 269 1.96 -26.22 12.03
CA THR A 269 3.14 -26.26 11.17
C THR A 269 3.60 -24.86 10.72
N GLY A 270 2.70 -23.89 10.71
CA GLY A 270 2.93 -22.57 10.12
C GLY A 270 2.75 -22.51 8.60
N GLU A 271 2.53 -23.64 7.93
CA GLU A 271 2.44 -23.70 6.46
C GLU A 271 1.18 -23.03 5.92
N TRP A 272 1.33 -22.28 4.83
CA TRP A 272 0.21 -21.63 4.15
C TRP A 272 -0.75 -22.66 3.54
N LYS A 273 -2.06 -22.52 3.76
CA LYS A 273 -3.08 -23.43 3.19
C LYS A 273 -3.20 -23.30 1.66
N HIS A 274 -2.90 -22.12 1.14
CA HIS A 274 -2.99 -21.80 -0.28
C HIS A 274 -1.70 -21.11 -0.75
N PRO A 275 -0.57 -21.84 -0.87
CA PRO A 275 0.67 -21.24 -1.34
C PRO A 275 0.56 -20.89 -2.83
N SER A 276 0.96 -19.66 -3.20
CA SER A 276 1.08 -19.27 -4.59
C SER A 276 2.43 -19.73 -5.13
N ASN A 277 2.42 -20.74 -6.01
CA ASN A 277 3.63 -21.31 -6.61
C ASN A 277 3.77 -20.96 -8.11
N GLY A 278 2.86 -20.15 -8.66
CA GLY A 278 2.83 -19.77 -10.07
C GLY A 278 3.87 -18.72 -10.45
N GLU A 279 4.07 -18.57 -11.76
CA GLU A 279 4.76 -17.42 -12.32
C GLU A 279 3.91 -16.16 -12.09
N ASN A 280 4.53 -15.07 -11.65
CA ASN A 280 3.87 -13.79 -11.38
C ASN A 280 4.75 -12.62 -11.81
N TYR A 281 4.20 -11.39 -11.82
CA TYR A 281 4.94 -10.21 -12.25
C TYR A 281 6.21 -9.94 -11.43
N CYS A 282 6.20 -10.18 -10.12
CA CYS A 282 7.40 -10.01 -9.28
C CYS A 282 8.53 -10.94 -9.75
N LYS A 283 8.21 -12.22 -9.95
CA LYS A 283 9.18 -13.24 -10.36
C LYS A 283 9.75 -12.98 -11.75
N ILE A 284 8.89 -12.73 -12.75
CA ILE A 284 9.39 -12.47 -14.12
C ILE A 284 10.21 -11.18 -14.20
N THR A 285 9.88 -10.17 -13.39
CA THR A 285 10.66 -8.93 -13.30
C THR A 285 12.02 -9.18 -12.68
N ALA A 286 12.09 -9.95 -11.59
CA ALA A 286 13.36 -10.31 -10.97
C ALA A 286 14.23 -11.14 -11.91
N ASP A 287 13.67 -12.14 -12.62
CA ASP A 287 14.39 -12.96 -13.59
C ASP A 287 14.95 -12.11 -14.73
N PHE A 288 14.14 -11.18 -15.25
CA PHE A 288 14.56 -10.22 -16.26
C PHE A 288 15.73 -9.36 -15.75
N LEU A 289 15.57 -8.73 -14.59
CA LEU A 289 16.61 -7.85 -14.03
C LEU A 289 17.90 -8.61 -13.70
N ARG A 290 17.84 -9.84 -13.17
CA ARG A 290 19.04 -10.68 -12.96
C ARG A 290 19.86 -10.80 -14.24
N SER A 291 19.19 -11.16 -15.34
CA SER A 291 19.85 -11.33 -16.63
C SER A 291 20.49 -10.04 -17.17
N LYS A 292 19.92 -8.88 -16.84
CA LYS A 292 20.46 -7.57 -17.21
C LYS A 292 21.60 -7.14 -16.31
N MET A 293 21.44 -7.31 -15.00
CA MET A 293 22.45 -6.94 -14.00
C MET A 293 23.74 -7.76 -14.10
N GLU A 294 23.70 -8.96 -14.68
CA GLU A 294 24.91 -9.73 -15.01
C GLU A 294 25.77 -9.05 -16.08
N LYS A 295 25.19 -8.23 -16.92
CA LYS A 295 25.85 -7.60 -18.08
C LYS A 295 26.08 -6.10 -17.88
N ASP A 296 25.35 -5.48 -16.98
CA ASP A 296 25.39 -4.04 -16.72
C ASP A 296 25.40 -3.75 -15.22
N GLU A 297 26.56 -3.32 -14.72
CA GLU A 297 26.76 -2.99 -13.30
C GLU A 297 26.11 -1.68 -12.88
N THR A 298 25.63 -0.86 -13.82
CA THR A 298 24.96 0.41 -13.54
C THR A 298 23.50 0.25 -13.17
N ILE A 299 22.92 -0.93 -13.36
CA ILE A 299 21.54 -1.25 -12.97
C ILE A 299 21.45 -1.43 -11.46
N ALA A 300 20.52 -0.71 -10.84
CA ALA A 300 20.20 -0.84 -9.41
C ALA A 300 18.70 -0.94 -9.18
N VAL A 301 18.33 -1.80 -8.24
CA VAL A 301 16.95 -1.98 -7.75
C VAL A 301 16.75 -1.10 -6.52
N ILE A 302 15.66 -0.32 -6.52
CA ILE A 302 15.26 0.52 -5.38
C ILE A 302 13.89 0.04 -4.89
N THR A 303 13.71 -0.03 -3.58
CA THR A 303 12.41 -0.26 -2.93
C THR A 303 12.27 0.64 -1.71
N SER A 304 11.04 0.91 -1.29
CA SER A 304 10.71 1.72 -0.11
C SER A 304 10.00 0.88 0.95
N GLY A 305 10.78 0.03 1.65
CA GLY A 305 10.29 -0.82 2.74
C GLY A 305 9.40 -2.00 2.32
N THR A 306 9.31 -2.27 1.01
CA THR A 306 8.49 -3.36 0.44
C THR A 306 9.30 -4.31 -0.45
N PRO A 307 10.42 -4.87 0.02
CA PRO A 307 11.34 -5.63 -0.84
C PRO A 307 10.71 -6.89 -1.45
N VAL A 308 9.64 -7.42 -0.88
CA VAL A 308 8.91 -8.59 -1.40
C VAL A 308 8.40 -8.37 -2.83
N VAL A 309 7.99 -7.13 -3.18
CA VAL A 309 7.47 -6.83 -4.52
C VAL A 309 8.55 -6.89 -5.61
N THR A 310 9.82 -6.82 -5.23
CA THR A 310 10.94 -6.89 -6.17
C THR A 310 11.19 -8.30 -6.70
N GLY A 311 10.66 -9.34 -6.04
CA GLY A 311 10.88 -10.74 -6.38
C GLY A 311 12.27 -11.29 -6.06
N PHE A 312 13.14 -10.49 -5.41
CA PHE A 312 14.45 -10.95 -4.93
C PHE A 312 14.34 -11.51 -3.51
N ALA A 313 14.84 -12.73 -3.31
CA ALA A 313 14.91 -13.36 -2.00
C ALA A 313 15.91 -12.63 -1.06
N PRO A 314 15.77 -12.74 0.28
CA PRO A 314 16.65 -12.05 1.22
C PRO A 314 18.16 -12.30 0.99
N ASP A 315 18.56 -13.53 0.70
CA ASP A 315 19.95 -13.88 0.40
C ASP A 315 20.44 -13.30 -0.94
N GLU A 316 19.56 -13.11 -1.91
CA GLU A 316 19.87 -12.44 -3.19
C GLU A 316 20.06 -10.94 -2.99
N ARG A 317 19.23 -10.30 -2.17
CA ARG A 317 19.37 -8.87 -1.80
C ARG A 317 20.76 -8.59 -1.21
N VAL A 318 21.19 -9.47 -0.29
CA VAL A 318 22.55 -9.37 0.29
C VAL A 318 23.64 -9.53 -0.75
N LYS A 319 23.50 -10.48 -1.70
CA LYS A 319 24.48 -10.70 -2.79
C LYS A 319 24.56 -9.52 -3.76
N LEU A 320 23.44 -8.85 -4.04
CA LEU A 320 23.41 -7.65 -4.89
C LEU A 320 24.12 -6.46 -4.24
N GLY A 321 24.20 -6.42 -2.89
CA GLY A 321 24.90 -5.40 -2.14
C GLY A 321 24.45 -3.99 -2.51
N LYS A 322 25.39 -3.11 -2.92
CA LYS A 322 25.11 -1.70 -3.28
C LYS A 322 24.12 -1.52 -4.44
N ARG A 323 23.79 -2.58 -5.17
CA ARG A 323 22.82 -2.54 -6.28
C ARG A 323 21.40 -2.89 -5.85
N PHE A 324 21.18 -3.29 -4.61
CA PHE A 324 19.86 -3.41 -4.00
C PHE A 324 19.73 -2.38 -2.89
N ILE A 325 18.83 -1.41 -3.07
CA ILE A 325 18.71 -0.24 -2.21
C ILE A 325 17.31 -0.23 -1.62
N ASP A 326 17.21 -0.58 -0.33
CA ASP A 326 16.00 -0.33 0.44
C ASP A 326 16.18 0.97 1.23
N VAL A 327 15.36 1.96 0.93
CA VAL A 327 15.44 3.28 1.56
C VAL A 327 14.63 3.38 2.86
N GLY A 328 14.03 2.27 3.31
CA GLY A 328 12.99 2.31 4.33
C GLY A 328 11.67 2.80 3.74
N ILE A 329 10.68 3.10 4.59
CA ILE A 329 9.38 3.61 4.11
C ILE A 329 9.52 5.10 3.80
N ALA A 330 10.13 5.41 2.65
CA ALA A 330 10.49 6.76 2.22
C ALA A 330 10.37 6.89 0.69
N GLU A 331 9.13 6.83 0.20
CA GLU A 331 8.80 6.84 -1.23
C GLU A 331 9.29 8.12 -1.92
N GLU A 332 9.13 9.27 -1.28
CA GLU A 332 9.56 10.57 -1.79
C GLU A 332 11.08 10.57 -2.02
N HIS A 333 11.83 10.08 -1.03
CA HIS A 333 13.28 9.95 -1.14
C HIS A 333 13.67 8.95 -2.25
N ALA A 334 12.93 7.84 -2.42
CA ALA A 334 13.20 6.85 -3.45
C ALA A 334 13.15 7.44 -4.86
N VAL A 335 12.14 8.28 -5.15
CA VAL A 335 12.00 8.94 -6.46
C VAL A 335 13.13 9.95 -6.68
N ALA A 336 13.42 10.80 -5.69
CA ALA A 336 14.51 11.77 -5.78
C ALA A 336 15.90 11.08 -5.94
N LEU A 337 16.11 9.96 -5.20
CA LEU A 337 17.31 9.13 -5.33
C LEU A 337 17.44 8.54 -6.75
N ALA A 338 16.35 7.94 -7.26
CA ALA A 338 16.33 7.40 -8.61
C ALA A 338 16.65 8.48 -9.67
N SER A 339 16.10 9.68 -9.51
CA SER A 339 16.40 10.83 -10.35
C SER A 339 17.89 11.18 -10.32
N GLY A 340 18.48 11.30 -9.13
CA GLY A 340 19.91 11.60 -8.95
C GLY A 340 20.82 10.52 -9.55
N MET A 341 20.47 9.24 -9.36
CA MET A 341 21.20 8.10 -9.95
C MET A 341 21.14 8.11 -11.48
N ALA A 342 19.97 8.32 -12.06
CA ALA A 342 19.77 8.41 -13.50
C ALA A 342 20.55 9.61 -14.10
N LYS A 343 20.54 10.75 -13.42
CA LYS A 343 21.29 11.94 -13.81
C LYS A 343 22.79 11.68 -13.90
N ASN A 344 23.33 10.82 -13.02
CA ASN A 344 24.74 10.46 -12.99
C ASN A 344 25.07 9.18 -13.80
N GLY A 345 24.15 8.75 -14.67
CA GLY A 345 24.39 7.68 -15.66
C GLY A 345 24.06 6.26 -15.21
N ALA A 346 23.56 6.04 -13.99
CA ALA A 346 23.06 4.75 -13.57
C ALA A 346 21.68 4.44 -14.19
N LYS A 347 21.24 3.19 -14.08
CA LYS A 347 19.92 2.69 -14.51
C LYS A 347 19.12 2.26 -13.28
N PRO A 348 18.53 3.20 -12.51
CA PRO A 348 17.70 2.85 -11.36
C PRO A 348 16.35 2.28 -11.80
N VAL A 349 15.91 1.21 -11.12
CA VAL A 349 14.59 0.61 -11.26
C VAL A 349 13.91 0.66 -9.90
N TYR A 350 12.91 1.52 -9.74
CA TYR A 350 12.18 1.70 -8.50
C TYR A 350 10.88 0.90 -8.50
N PHE A 351 10.72 0.05 -7.49
CA PHE A 351 9.52 -0.76 -7.26
C PHE A 351 8.66 -0.12 -6.18
N VAL A 352 7.41 0.14 -6.50
CA VAL A 352 6.47 0.76 -5.57
C VAL A 352 5.05 0.29 -5.84
N PHE A 353 4.22 0.20 -4.78
CA PHE A 353 2.80 -0.06 -4.97
C PHE A 353 2.05 1.19 -5.44
N SER A 354 1.02 0.99 -6.26
CA SER A 354 0.14 2.04 -6.78
C SER A 354 -0.45 2.92 -5.67
N SER A 355 -0.81 2.32 -4.54
CA SER A 355 -1.28 3.02 -3.36
C SER A 355 -0.20 3.91 -2.71
N PHE A 356 1.08 3.50 -2.75
CA PHE A 356 2.17 4.21 -2.08
C PHE A 356 2.84 5.27 -2.96
N ILE A 357 2.82 5.10 -4.29
CA ILE A 357 3.32 6.13 -5.22
C ILE A 357 2.57 7.46 -5.05
N GLN A 358 1.37 7.46 -4.45
CA GLN A 358 0.58 8.66 -4.18
C GLN A 358 1.33 9.71 -3.36
N ARG A 359 2.27 9.31 -2.50
CA ARG A 359 3.12 10.22 -1.72
C ARG A 359 4.11 11.02 -2.54
N THR A 360 4.39 10.61 -3.76
CA THR A 360 5.55 11.05 -4.54
C THR A 360 5.21 12.00 -5.68
N TYR A 361 4.00 12.55 -5.71
CA TYR A 361 3.56 13.40 -6.83
C TYR A 361 4.52 14.57 -7.08
N ASP A 362 4.96 15.25 -6.03
CA ASP A 362 5.89 16.38 -6.14
C ASP A 362 7.25 15.92 -6.69
N GLN A 363 7.83 14.85 -6.13
CA GLN A 363 9.14 14.33 -6.55
C GLN A 363 9.09 13.76 -7.97
N LEU A 364 7.98 13.12 -8.36
CA LEU A 364 7.76 12.69 -9.73
C LEU A 364 7.73 13.89 -10.69
N SER A 365 7.00 14.94 -10.34
CA SER A 365 6.86 16.11 -11.20
C SER A 365 8.11 16.98 -11.22
N GLN A 366 8.66 17.33 -10.05
CA GLN A 366 9.74 18.31 -9.92
C GLN A 366 11.13 17.67 -10.04
N ASP A 367 11.41 16.64 -9.23
CA ASP A 367 12.75 16.08 -9.17
C ASP A 367 13.06 15.18 -10.37
N LEU A 368 12.07 14.42 -10.86
CA LEU A 368 12.26 13.46 -11.93
C LEU A 368 11.87 14.01 -13.31
N CYS A 369 10.59 14.38 -13.51
CA CYS A 369 10.04 14.65 -14.86
C CYS A 369 10.40 16.04 -15.39
N LEU A 370 10.44 17.06 -14.55
CA LEU A 370 10.92 18.40 -14.96
C LEU A 370 12.38 18.34 -15.43
N ASN A 371 13.19 17.48 -14.79
CA ASN A 371 14.59 17.25 -15.12
C ASN A 371 14.80 16.20 -16.23
N LYS A 372 13.75 15.51 -16.67
CA LYS A 372 13.80 14.48 -17.73
C LYS A 372 14.85 13.37 -17.46
N ASN A 373 15.04 13.01 -16.20
CA ASN A 373 16.03 11.99 -15.85
C ASN A 373 15.46 10.57 -16.13
N PRO A 374 16.18 9.71 -16.87
CA PRO A 374 15.64 8.43 -17.36
C PRO A 374 15.67 7.33 -16.30
N ALA A 375 14.89 7.48 -15.23
CA ALA A 375 14.63 6.42 -14.27
C ALA A 375 13.43 5.57 -14.70
N LEU A 376 13.46 4.29 -14.36
CA LEU A 376 12.36 3.34 -14.56
C LEU A 376 11.62 3.12 -13.24
N ILE A 377 10.30 3.35 -13.24
CA ILE A 377 9.43 3.15 -12.08
C ILE A 377 8.42 2.06 -12.39
N LEU A 378 8.34 1.04 -11.56
CA LEU A 378 7.40 -0.07 -11.69
C LEU A 378 6.30 0.09 -10.64
N VAL A 379 5.08 0.39 -11.10
CA VAL A 379 3.91 0.67 -10.27
C VAL A 379 3.09 -0.59 -10.11
N PHE A 380 3.33 -1.34 -9.04
CA PHE A 380 2.68 -2.63 -8.76
C PHE A 380 1.30 -2.46 -8.12
N SER A 381 0.49 -3.50 -8.21
CA SER A 381 -0.90 -3.54 -7.71
C SER A 381 -1.77 -2.40 -8.26
N ALA A 382 -1.47 -1.96 -9.47
CA ALA A 382 -2.16 -0.90 -10.17
C ALA A 382 -3.35 -1.48 -10.93
N SER A 383 -4.48 -1.67 -10.23
CA SER A 383 -5.70 -2.28 -10.76
C SER A 383 -6.87 -1.96 -9.83
N LEU A 384 -8.09 -1.93 -10.37
CA LEU A 384 -9.32 -1.87 -9.59
C LEU A 384 -9.49 -3.11 -8.69
N THR A 385 -8.86 -4.23 -9.06
CA THR A 385 -8.91 -5.51 -8.34
C THR A 385 -7.59 -5.85 -7.64
N GLY A 386 -6.68 -4.90 -7.50
CA GLY A 386 -5.37 -5.09 -6.88
C GLY A 386 -5.48 -5.34 -5.38
N PHE A 387 -5.29 -4.30 -4.59
CA PHE A 387 -5.72 -4.30 -3.19
C PHE A 387 -7.20 -3.96 -3.13
N ASN A 388 -7.89 -4.45 -2.13
CA ASN A 388 -9.34 -4.31 -2.04
C ASN A 388 -9.84 -3.70 -0.72
N ASP A 389 -8.96 -3.21 0.14
CA ASP A 389 -9.34 -2.39 1.30
C ASP A 389 -9.25 -0.89 0.97
N ALA A 390 -10.05 -0.09 1.67
CA ALA A 390 -10.22 1.34 1.38
C ALA A 390 -8.91 2.15 1.46
N THR A 391 -7.91 1.65 2.18
CA THR A 391 -6.63 2.33 2.39
C THR A 391 -5.57 1.99 1.35
N HIS A 392 -5.76 0.93 0.54
CA HIS A 392 -4.76 0.42 -0.40
C HIS A 392 -5.31 0.23 -1.83
N LEU A 393 -6.20 1.11 -2.28
CA LEU A 393 -6.79 1.00 -3.63
C LEU A 393 -5.76 1.28 -4.73
N GLY A 394 -5.76 0.43 -5.75
CA GLY A 394 -4.83 0.50 -6.88
C GLY A 394 -5.34 1.24 -8.12
N GLY A 395 -6.47 1.95 -8.05
CA GLY A 395 -7.12 2.57 -9.20
C GLY A 395 -6.89 4.07 -9.39
N PHE A 396 -6.12 4.74 -8.51
CA PHE A 396 -5.92 6.20 -8.53
C PHE A 396 -4.67 6.65 -9.29
N ASP A 397 -3.80 5.74 -9.68
CA ASP A 397 -2.52 6.02 -10.33
C ASP A 397 -2.70 6.67 -11.71
N ILE A 398 -3.68 6.23 -12.50
CA ILE A 398 -3.94 6.76 -13.85
C ILE A 398 -4.25 8.27 -13.79
N PRO A 399 -5.29 8.75 -13.08
CA PRO A 399 -5.59 10.18 -13.03
C PRO A 399 -4.47 11.00 -12.38
N MET A 400 -3.81 10.47 -11.35
CA MET A 400 -2.74 11.18 -10.64
C MET A 400 -1.49 11.37 -11.49
N MET A 401 -0.98 10.31 -12.14
CA MET A 401 0.30 10.36 -12.83
C MET A 401 0.16 10.84 -14.28
N SER A 402 -0.99 10.64 -14.91
CA SER A 402 -1.17 10.93 -16.33
C SER A 402 -1.16 12.43 -16.68
N ASN A 403 -1.19 13.32 -15.70
CA ASN A 403 -1.10 14.76 -15.90
C ASN A 403 0.31 15.34 -15.68
N ILE A 404 1.29 14.50 -15.31
CA ILE A 404 2.68 14.93 -15.09
C ILE A 404 3.38 15.08 -16.45
N PRO A 405 3.85 16.32 -16.82
CA PRO A 405 4.57 16.51 -18.07
C PRO A 405 5.86 15.70 -18.15
N ASN A 406 6.24 15.29 -19.35
CA ASN A 406 7.44 14.50 -19.66
C ASN A 406 7.45 13.07 -19.11
N LEU A 407 6.51 12.65 -18.28
CA LEU A 407 6.40 11.26 -17.86
C LEU A 407 5.90 10.39 -19.03
N VAL A 408 6.56 9.31 -19.31
CA VAL A 408 6.03 8.24 -20.16
C VAL A 408 5.44 7.17 -19.24
N TYR A 409 4.13 7.02 -19.23
CA TYR A 409 3.46 6.03 -18.40
C TYR A 409 2.82 4.96 -19.27
N LEU A 410 3.32 3.74 -19.17
CA LEU A 410 2.96 2.58 -20.01
C LEU A 410 2.01 1.64 -19.25
N ALA A 411 1.06 1.07 -19.98
CA ALA A 411 0.12 0.06 -19.48
C ALA A 411 0.14 -1.19 -20.40
N PRO A 412 0.90 -2.22 -20.05
CA PRO A 412 1.00 -3.43 -20.86
C PRO A 412 -0.32 -4.22 -20.85
N LYS A 413 -0.72 -4.75 -22.01
CA LYS A 413 -1.92 -5.57 -22.13
C LYS A 413 -1.75 -7.00 -21.59
N ASN A 414 -0.52 -7.51 -21.55
CA ASN A 414 -0.19 -8.88 -21.12
C ASN A 414 1.28 -9.01 -20.72
N ARG A 415 1.67 -10.25 -20.34
CA ARG A 415 3.03 -10.64 -19.94
C ARG A 415 4.10 -10.25 -20.95
N ASP A 416 3.87 -10.53 -22.23
CA ASP A 416 4.90 -10.37 -23.26
C ASP A 416 5.12 -8.89 -23.58
N GLU A 417 4.07 -8.09 -23.62
CA GLU A 417 4.17 -6.65 -23.77
C GLU A 417 4.84 -6.00 -22.55
N TYR A 418 4.55 -6.49 -21.32
CA TYR A 418 5.23 -6.06 -20.12
C TYR A 418 6.75 -6.24 -20.19
N LEU A 419 7.20 -7.42 -20.57
CA LEU A 419 8.64 -7.70 -20.72
C LEU A 419 9.29 -6.83 -21.80
N SER A 420 8.58 -6.56 -22.89
CA SER A 420 9.06 -5.66 -23.94
C SER A 420 9.13 -4.20 -23.47
N MET A 421 8.15 -3.73 -22.69
CA MET A 421 8.17 -2.40 -22.09
C MET A 421 9.29 -2.26 -21.04
N LEU A 422 9.55 -3.32 -20.26
CA LEU A 422 10.70 -3.36 -19.34
C LEU A 422 12.03 -3.24 -20.09
N GLU A 423 12.20 -3.99 -21.18
CA GLU A 423 13.41 -3.92 -22.00
C GLU A 423 13.64 -2.51 -22.53
N TRP A 424 12.62 -1.92 -23.16
CA TRP A 424 12.72 -0.57 -23.69
C TRP A 424 12.93 0.47 -22.58
N GLY A 425 12.13 0.41 -21.50
CA GLY A 425 12.21 1.38 -20.40
C GLY A 425 13.56 1.38 -19.67
N LEU A 426 14.20 0.23 -19.58
CA LEU A 426 15.54 0.08 -18.98
C LEU A 426 16.67 0.60 -19.88
N GLU A 427 16.55 0.43 -21.21
CA GLU A 427 17.62 0.75 -22.15
C GLU A 427 17.55 2.18 -22.71
N GLN A 428 16.35 2.78 -22.85
CA GLN A 428 16.22 4.16 -23.32
C GLN A 428 16.79 5.16 -22.31
N ARG A 429 17.20 6.36 -22.77
CA ARG A 429 17.90 7.38 -21.95
C ARG A 429 17.31 8.78 -22.09
N GLU A 430 16.10 8.91 -22.62
CA GLU A 430 15.50 10.21 -22.99
C GLU A 430 14.37 10.62 -22.03
N HIS A 431 13.69 9.65 -21.42
CA HIS A 431 12.46 9.89 -20.68
C HIS A 431 12.47 9.24 -19.29
N PRO A 432 11.86 9.87 -18.28
CA PRO A 432 11.38 9.16 -17.11
C PRO A 432 10.23 8.23 -17.54
N VAL A 433 10.33 6.95 -17.20
CA VAL A 433 9.35 5.92 -17.59
C VAL A 433 8.72 5.30 -16.36
N ALA A 434 7.40 5.22 -16.33
CA ALA A 434 6.66 4.37 -15.41
C ALA A 434 5.96 3.24 -16.18
N ILE A 435 5.89 2.05 -15.59
CA ILE A 435 5.14 0.91 -16.14
C ILE A 435 4.12 0.46 -15.10
N ARG A 436 2.87 0.42 -15.51
CA ARG A 436 1.75 -0.03 -14.70
C ARG A 436 1.71 -1.55 -14.66
N VAL A 437 1.78 -2.14 -13.45
CA VAL A 437 1.76 -3.58 -13.23
C VAL A 437 0.47 -3.95 -12.50
N PRO A 438 -0.46 -4.67 -13.16
CA PRO A 438 -1.76 -4.99 -12.59
C PRO A 438 -1.68 -6.04 -11.48
N GLY A 439 -2.81 -6.26 -10.80
CA GLY A 439 -3.03 -7.34 -9.85
C GLY A 439 -2.63 -7.06 -8.42
N GLY A 440 -3.12 -7.91 -7.51
CA GLY A 440 -2.80 -7.87 -6.09
C GLY A 440 -1.42 -8.44 -5.82
N PHE A 441 -0.48 -7.64 -5.27
CA PHE A 441 0.90 -8.05 -4.99
C PHE A 441 1.65 -8.64 -6.20
N GLY A 442 1.25 -8.32 -7.44
CA GLY A 442 1.83 -8.90 -8.64
C GLY A 442 1.51 -10.39 -8.85
N MET A 443 0.51 -10.93 -8.14
CA MET A 443 0.16 -12.36 -8.11
C MET A 443 -0.97 -12.74 -9.08
N GLU A 444 -1.40 -11.86 -9.97
CA GLU A 444 -2.37 -12.20 -11.01
C GLU A 444 -1.84 -13.23 -11.98
N GLU A 445 -2.77 -14.01 -12.54
CA GLU A 445 -2.47 -14.96 -13.61
C GLU A 445 -1.92 -14.23 -14.83
N LEU A 446 -0.68 -14.54 -15.17
CA LEU A 446 -0.04 -14.02 -16.37
C LEU A 446 -0.66 -14.68 -17.61
N TRP A 447 -1.06 -13.87 -18.58
CA TRP A 447 -1.56 -14.36 -19.85
C TRP A 447 -0.74 -13.84 -21.03
N SER A 448 -0.75 -14.58 -22.14
CA SER A 448 -0.15 -14.21 -23.42
C SER A 448 -1.17 -14.46 -24.52
N ASP A 449 -1.20 -13.59 -25.52
CA ASP A 449 -1.98 -13.81 -26.74
C ASP A 449 -1.15 -14.47 -27.87
N GLY A 450 0.12 -14.75 -27.59
CA GLY A 450 1.07 -15.31 -28.56
C GLY A 450 1.54 -14.31 -29.63
N GLU A 451 1.12 -13.05 -29.52
CA GLU A 451 1.58 -12.00 -30.42
C GLU A 451 2.97 -11.50 -30.01
N LYS A 452 3.82 -11.25 -31.01
CA LYS A 452 5.12 -10.61 -30.73
C LYS A 452 4.88 -9.13 -30.41
N PRO A 453 5.26 -8.66 -29.21
CA PRO A 453 5.08 -7.25 -28.84
C PRO A 453 5.97 -6.32 -29.67
N ALA A 454 5.67 -5.03 -29.63
CA ALA A 454 6.55 -4.02 -30.22
C ALA A 454 7.92 -4.04 -29.51
N PRO A 455 9.02 -3.97 -30.21
CA PRO A 455 10.35 -3.94 -29.58
C PRO A 455 10.75 -2.53 -29.12
N ASP A 456 10.00 -1.50 -29.53
CA ASP A 456 10.30 -0.08 -29.33
C ASP A 456 9.03 0.71 -29.01
N TYR A 457 9.14 1.65 -28.07
CA TYR A 457 8.09 2.56 -27.63
C TYR A 457 8.52 4.03 -27.70
N SER A 458 9.54 4.34 -28.50
CA SER A 458 10.07 5.71 -28.68
C SER A 458 9.10 6.67 -29.39
N GLU A 459 8.20 6.13 -30.23
CA GLU A 459 7.08 6.89 -30.75
C GLU A 459 6.00 7.04 -29.69
N ILE A 460 6.21 8.03 -28.78
CA ILE A 460 5.41 8.25 -27.60
C ILE A 460 3.95 8.51 -27.95
N ASN A 461 3.03 7.91 -27.18
CA ASN A 461 1.57 8.00 -27.31
C ASN A 461 0.98 7.35 -28.58
N THR A 462 1.73 6.53 -29.32
CA THR A 462 1.18 5.81 -30.46
C THR A 462 0.36 4.59 -30.01
N PHE A 463 -0.82 4.41 -30.60
CA PHE A 463 -1.70 3.28 -30.33
C PHE A 463 -1.43 2.12 -31.29
N LYS A 464 -1.77 0.92 -30.86
CA LYS A 464 -1.72 -0.27 -31.74
C LYS A 464 -3.14 -0.73 -32.06
N THR A 465 -3.50 -0.72 -33.33
CA THR A 465 -4.75 -1.32 -33.81
C THR A 465 -4.53 -2.81 -34.06
N ASP A 466 -5.05 -3.66 -33.17
CA ASP A 466 -4.91 -5.12 -33.29
C ASP A 466 -6.00 -5.75 -34.17
N VAL A 467 -7.23 -5.23 -34.12
CA VAL A 467 -8.35 -5.68 -34.97
C VAL A 467 -8.98 -4.48 -35.65
N ARG A 468 -9.21 -4.57 -36.97
CA ARG A 468 -9.92 -3.53 -37.72
C ARG A 468 -11.39 -3.94 -37.90
N GLY A 469 -12.29 -3.01 -37.65
CA GLY A 469 -13.73 -3.10 -37.83
C GLY A 469 -14.32 -1.76 -38.22
N GLU A 470 -15.63 -1.62 -38.06
CA GLU A 470 -16.36 -0.40 -38.40
C GLU A 470 -17.43 -0.13 -37.33
N LYS A 471 -17.97 1.11 -37.30
CA LYS A 471 -19.00 1.63 -36.40
C LYS A 471 -18.56 1.82 -34.95
N VAL A 472 -17.85 0.87 -34.33
CA VAL A 472 -17.42 0.89 -32.94
C VAL A 472 -15.91 0.71 -32.86
N ALA A 473 -15.22 1.55 -32.12
CA ALA A 473 -13.83 1.37 -31.75
C ALA A 473 -13.71 1.16 -30.22
N LEU A 474 -13.10 0.07 -29.81
CA LEU A 474 -12.81 -0.27 -28.41
C LEU A 474 -11.36 0.10 -28.14
N LEU A 475 -11.12 1.09 -27.26
CA LEU A 475 -9.81 1.47 -26.77
C LEU A 475 -9.64 0.81 -25.38
N ALA A 476 -8.96 -0.32 -25.33
CA ALA A 476 -8.85 -1.13 -24.13
C ALA A 476 -7.44 -1.02 -23.54
N LEU A 477 -7.31 -0.29 -22.43
CA LEU A 477 -6.05 0.08 -21.83
C LEU A 477 -5.54 -0.99 -20.86
N GLY A 478 -4.28 -1.41 -21.04
CA GLY A 478 -3.57 -2.27 -20.11
C GLY A 478 -4.31 -3.59 -19.82
N ALA A 479 -4.50 -3.93 -18.55
CA ALA A 479 -5.15 -5.18 -18.12
C ALA A 479 -6.58 -5.33 -18.69
N PHE A 480 -7.29 -4.22 -18.95
CA PHE A 480 -8.62 -4.27 -19.55
C PHE A 480 -8.64 -4.57 -21.06
N TYR A 481 -7.48 -4.81 -21.66
CA TYR A 481 -7.41 -5.30 -23.03
C TYR A 481 -8.11 -6.68 -23.18
N ARG A 482 -8.00 -7.55 -22.17
CA ARG A 482 -8.73 -8.83 -22.13
C ARG A 482 -10.24 -8.60 -22.12
N LEU A 483 -10.74 -7.69 -21.31
CA LEU A 483 -12.14 -7.28 -21.31
C LEU A 483 -12.56 -6.73 -22.70
N GLY A 484 -11.72 -5.93 -23.33
CA GLY A 484 -11.96 -5.42 -24.69
C GLY A 484 -12.11 -6.53 -25.73
N LYS A 485 -11.31 -7.60 -25.65
CA LYS A 485 -11.44 -8.80 -26.51
C LYS A 485 -12.78 -9.50 -26.28
N GLU A 486 -13.20 -9.65 -25.03
CA GLU A 486 -14.47 -10.28 -24.65
C GLU A 486 -15.67 -9.46 -25.15
N VAL A 487 -15.66 -8.13 -25.00
CA VAL A 487 -16.68 -7.23 -25.54
C VAL A 487 -16.75 -7.29 -27.07
N ALA A 488 -15.59 -7.28 -27.75
CA ALA A 488 -15.53 -7.41 -29.20
C ALA A 488 -16.14 -8.76 -29.68
N ALA A 489 -15.90 -9.83 -28.93
CA ALA A 489 -16.49 -11.15 -29.22
C ALA A 489 -18.02 -11.16 -29.07
N GLU A 490 -18.55 -10.50 -28.03
CA GLU A 490 -20.01 -10.36 -27.83
C GLU A 490 -20.65 -9.50 -28.94
N LEU A 491 -20.04 -8.39 -29.33
CA LEU A 491 -20.52 -7.55 -30.44
C LEU A 491 -20.53 -8.31 -31.76
N LYS A 492 -19.52 -9.15 -32.01
CA LYS A 492 -19.45 -9.98 -33.21
C LYS A 492 -20.62 -10.98 -33.31
N LYS A 493 -21.10 -11.54 -32.20
CA LYS A 493 -22.30 -12.42 -32.18
C LYS A 493 -23.55 -11.67 -32.67
N SER A 494 -23.59 -10.36 -32.51
CA SER A 494 -24.67 -9.46 -32.97
C SER A 494 -24.38 -8.82 -34.35
N GLY A 495 -23.38 -9.32 -35.09
CA GLY A 495 -23.04 -8.83 -36.42
C GLY A 495 -22.26 -7.53 -36.47
N ILE A 496 -21.68 -7.08 -35.34
CA ILE A 496 -20.86 -5.86 -35.27
C ILE A 496 -19.39 -6.27 -35.17
N ALA A 497 -18.62 -5.98 -36.22
CA ALA A 497 -17.16 -6.10 -36.20
C ALA A 497 -16.56 -4.82 -35.63
N ALA A 498 -16.23 -4.82 -34.34
CA ALA A 498 -15.60 -3.66 -33.69
C ALA A 498 -14.10 -3.59 -34.00
N THR A 499 -13.57 -2.37 -34.10
CA THR A 499 -12.12 -2.13 -34.05
C THR A 499 -11.64 -2.29 -32.64
N LEU A 500 -10.53 -3.04 -32.41
CA LEU A 500 -9.90 -3.18 -31.11
C LEU A 500 -8.52 -2.54 -31.14
N ILE A 501 -8.30 -1.60 -30.23
CA ILE A 501 -7.09 -0.79 -30.11
C ILE A 501 -6.49 -0.98 -28.73
N ASN A 502 -5.18 -1.20 -28.69
CA ASN A 502 -4.37 -1.17 -27.48
C ASN A 502 -3.67 0.20 -27.39
N PRO A 503 -4.08 1.08 -26.46
CA PRO A 503 -3.47 2.41 -26.32
C PRO A 503 -2.01 2.38 -25.87
N ARG A 504 -1.61 1.43 -25.04
CA ARG A 504 -0.26 1.24 -24.47
C ARG A 504 0.23 2.36 -23.57
N PHE A 505 -0.09 3.61 -23.86
CA PHE A 505 0.31 4.83 -23.15
C PHE A 505 -0.88 5.45 -22.41
N ILE A 506 -0.63 5.90 -21.18
CA ILE A 506 -1.63 6.56 -20.34
C ILE A 506 -1.53 8.08 -20.45
N THR A 507 -0.32 8.61 -20.65
CA THR A 507 -0.04 10.06 -20.54
C THR A 507 -0.52 10.89 -21.70
N GLY A 508 -0.73 10.32 -22.88
CA GLY A 508 -1.16 11.08 -24.06
C GLY A 508 -2.11 10.30 -24.97
N LEU A 509 -2.47 10.91 -26.08
CA LEU A 509 -3.38 10.37 -27.09
C LEU A 509 -2.69 10.28 -28.45
N ASP A 510 -2.97 9.22 -29.21
CA ASP A 510 -2.64 9.11 -30.62
C ASP A 510 -3.71 9.85 -31.46
N GLU A 511 -3.49 11.16 -31.64
CA GLU A 511 -4.43 11.99 -32.38
C GLU A 511 -4.61 11.56 -33.84
N ALA A 512 -3.58 10.98 -34.46
CA ALA A 512 -3.67 10.49 -35.83
C ALA A 512 -4.62 9.29 -35.94
N THR A 513 -4.45 8.29 -35.05
CA THR A 513 -5.36 7.15 -34.96
C THR A 513 -6.78 7.61 -34.62
N LEU A 514 -6.95 8.47 -33.60
CA LEU A 514 -8.27 8.95 -33.18
C LEU A 514 -8.99 9.77 -34.28
N ASN A 515 -8.27 10.60 -35.06
CA ASN A 515 -8.85 11.30 -36.20
C ASN A 515 -9.27 10.32 -37.30
N GLY A 516 -8.47 9.29 -37.58
CA GLY A 516 -8.79 8.26 -38.58
C GLY A 516 -10.06 7.46 -38.24
N LEU A 517 -10.42 7.33 -36.95
CA LEU A 517 -11.65 6.66 -36.55
C LEU A 517 -12.91 7.40 -37.01
N LYS A 518 -12.88 8.73 -37.18
CA LYS A 518 -14.03 9.54 -37.59
C LYS A 518 -14.58 9.16 -38.97
N GLU A 519 -13.78 8.49 -39.83
CA GLU A 519 -14.19 8.11 -41.17
C GLU A 519 -15.21 6.96 -41.17
N LYS A 520 -15.07 6.00 -40.26
CA LYS A 520 -15.83 4.73 -40.29
C LYS A 520 -16.54 4.39 -38.98
N HIS A 521 -16.25 5.13 -37.91
CA HIS A 521 -16.81 4.86 -36.60
C HIS A 521 -17.77 5.98 -36.17
N ARG A 522 -18.75 5.63 -35.34
CA ARG A 522 -19.72 6.55 -34.72
C ARG A 522 -19.64 6.54 -33.21
N LEU A 523 -18.97 5.52 -32.67
CA LEU A 523 -18.84 5.32 -31.23
C LEU A 523 -17.41 4.86 -30.90
N VAL A 524 -16.81 5.55 -29.96
CA VAL A 524 -15.57 5.13 -29.30
C VAL A 524 -15.92 4.68 -27.88
N VAL A 525 -15.39 3.55 -27.46
CA VAL A 525 -15.59 3.01 -26.11
C VAL A 525 -14.21 2.86 -25.46
N THR A 526 -14.01 3.47 -24.32
CA THR A 526 -12.79 3.28 -23.54
C THR A 526 -13.02 2.30 -22.41
N LEU A 527 -12.04 1.43 -22.18
CA LEU A 527 -12.00 0.48 -21.08
C LEU A 527 -10.68 0.71 -20.34
N GLU A 528 -10.76 1.21 -19.10
CA GLU A 528 -9.58 1.48 -18.27
C GLU A 528 -9.69 0.83 -16.89
N ASP A 529 -8.63 0.15 -16.47
CA ASP A 529 -8.52 -0.52 -15.18
C ASP A 529 -8.13 0.45 -14.07
N GLY A 530 -8.86 1.56 -13.97
CA GLY A 530 -8.63 2.66 -13.05
C GLY A 530 -9.87 3.52 -12.90
N GLN A 531 -9.75 4.61 -12.15
CA GLN A 531 -10.81 5.59 -11.98
C GLN A 531 -11.05 6.37 -13.29
N ILE A 532 -12.32 6.52 -13.71
CA ILE A 532 -12.67 7.24 -14.93
C ILE A 532 -12.43 8.75 -14.79
N GLU A 533 -12.87 9.34 -13.65
CA GLU A 533 -12.69 10.78 -13.43
C GLU A 533 -11.20 11.15 -13.38
N GLY A 534 -10.80 12.03 -14.30
CA GLY A 534 -9.40 12.41 -14.53
C GLY A 534 -8.59 11.33 -15.28
N GLY A 535 -9.20 10.22 -15.67
CA GLY A 535 -8.58 9.08 -16.31
C GLY A 535 -8.34 9.21 -17.81
N PHE A 536 -8.03 8.08 -18.43
CA PHE A 536 -7.76 7.98 -19.88
C PHE A 536 -9.02 8.24 -20.70
N GLY A 537 -10.18 7.73 -20.28
CA GLY A 537 -11.45 7.91 -20.99
C GLY A 537 -11.84 9.36 -21.13
N GLU A 538 -11.74 10.18 -20.08
CA GLU A 538 -12.04 11.61 -20.13
C GLU A 538 -11.11 12.40 -21.08
N LYS A 539 -9.86 11.96 -21.28
CA LYS A 539 -9.00 12.56 -22.30
C LYS A 539 -9.54 12.32 -23.71
N VAL A 540 -10.09 11.12 -23.95
CA VAL A 540 -10.71 10.74 -25.22
C VAL A 540 -12.02 11.53 -25.43
N ASP A 541 -12.85 11.69 -24.38
CA ASP A 541 -14.03 12.57 -24.42
C ASP A 541 -13.66 13.98 -24.85
N ARG A 542 -12.65 14.57 -24.19
CA ARG A 542 -12.17 15.93 -24.52
C ARG A 542 -11.70 16.03 -25.96
N PHE A 543 -11.03 15.00 -26.49
CA PHE A 543 -10.57 14.99 -27.89
C PHE A 543 -11.74 15.04 -28.87
N TYR A 544 -12.83 14.36 -28.58
CA TYR A 544 -14.00 14.29 -29.48
C TYR A 544 -15.09 15.35 -29.18
N ALA A 545 -14.95 16.17 -28.14
CA ALA A 545 -15.98 17.10 -27.66
C ALA A 545 -16.53 18.06 -28.74
N GLY A 546 -15.77 18.36 -29.79
CA GLY A 546 -16.19 19.20 -30.93
C GLY A 546 -16.62 18.40 -32.18
N SER A 547 -16.93 17.14 -32.09
CA SER A 547 -17.28 16.25 -33.20
C SER A 547 -18.57 15.48 -32.94
N ASP A 548 -19.10 14.82 -33.99
CA ASP A 548 -20.28 13.92 -33.87
C ASP A 548 -19.95 12.55 -33.31
N MET A 549 -18.69 12.30 -32.94
CA MET A 549 -18.27 11.03 -32.36
C MET A 549 -18.84 10.87 -30.93
N LYS A 550 -19.62 9.85 -30.70
CA LYS A 550 -20.04 9.47 -29.36
C LYS A 550 -18.89 8.77 -28.62
N VAL A 551 -18.76 9.01 -27.31
CA VAL A 551 -17.79 8.30 -26.45
C VAL A 551 -18.53 7.66 -25.27
N MET A 552 -18.12 6.45 -24.87
CA MET A 552 -18.58 5.77 -23.68
C MET A 552 -17.38 5.28 -22.90
N ASN A 553 -17.34 5.54 -21.59
CA ASN A 553 -16.22 5.18 -20.73
C ASN A 553 -16.62 4.14 -19.71
N TYR A 554 -15.79 3.11 -19.56
CA TYR A 554 -15.92 2.06 -18.56
C TYR A 554 -14.66 1.95 -17.72
N GLY A 555 -14.82 1.96 -16.41
CA GLY A 555 -13.76 1.90 -15.40
C GLY A 555 -14.35 2.04 -14.00
N GLY A 556 -13.50 2.32 -13.02
CA GLY A 556 -13.91 2.57 -11.65
C GLY A 556 -14.55 3.95 -11.46
N ARG A 557 -15.37 4.10 -10.43
CA ARG A 557 -15.91 5.39 -10.01
C ARG A 557 -14.99 6.08 -9.00
N LYS A 558 -15.17 7.38 -8.81
CA LYS A 558 -14.48 8.19 -7.80
C LYS A 558 -15.04 7.90 -6.41
N GLU A 559 -14.60 6.82 -5.82
CA GLU A 559 -15.03 6.39 -4.48
C GLU A 559 -13.96 5.52 -3.80
N PHE A 560 -14.03 5.44 -2.47
CA PHE A 560 -13.29 4.44 -1.72
C PHE A 560 -14.16 3.19 -1.56
N THR A 561 -13.70 2.08 -2.13
CA THR A 561 -14.32 0.76 -1.92
C THR A 561 -13.57 0.01 -0.81
N ASP A 562 -14.25 -0.90 -0.12
CA ASP A 562 -13.62 -1.70 0.93
C ASP A 562 -14.01 -3.16 0.79
N ARG A 563 -13.01 -4.03 0.70
CA ARG A 563 -13.11 -5.50 0.71
C ARG A 563 -14.10 -6.09 -0.31
N LEU A 564 -14.24 -5.45 -1.47
CA LEU A 564 -15.03 -5.97 -2.57
C LEU A 564 -14.27 -7.07 -3.32
N THR A 565 -14.96 -8.16 -3.60
CA THR A 565 -14.44 -9.20 -4.49
C THR A 565 -14.34 -8.70 -5.94
N PRO A 566 -13.52 -9.33 -6.80
CA PRO A 566 -13.46 -8.97 -8.23
C PRO A 566 -14.82 -9.01 -8.92
N ASP A 567 -15.70 -9.96 -8.56
CA ASP A 567 -17.04 -10.06 -9.14
C ASP A 567 -17.97 -8.93 -8.67
N GLU A 568 -17.88 -8.53 -7.41
CA GLU A 568 -18.60 -7.36 -6.88
C GLU A 568 -18.12 -6.06 -7.54
N ILE A 569 -16.82 -5.89 -7.76
CA ILE A 569 -16.26 -4.75 -8.50
C ILE A 569 -16.79 -4.73 -9.95
N ARG A 570 -16.77 -5.87 -10.65
CA ARG A 570 -17.31 -5.99 -12.00
C ARG A 570 -18.80 -5.65 -12.05
N ALA A 571 -19.59 -6.14 -11.09
CA ALA A 571 -21.01 -5.82 -11.01
C ALA A 571 -21.25 -4.34 -10.70
N ARG A 572 -20.51 -3.76 -9.73
CA ARG A 572 -20.64 -2.37 -9.30
C ARG A 572 -20.35 -1.37 -10.40
N TYR A 573 -19.31 -1.65 -11.21
CA TYR A 573 -18.86 -0.75 -12.26
C TYR A 573 -19.34 -1.16 -13.66
N HIS A 574 -20.27 -2.10 -13.76
CA HIS A 574 -20.86 -2.56 -15.03
C HIS A 574 -19.82 -3.11 -16.02
N LEU A 575 -18.81 -3.80 -15.51
CA LEU A 575 -17.69 -4.32 -16.30
C LEU A 575 -17.94 -5.74 -16.86
N ASN A 576 -19.21 -6.15 -16.99
CA ASN A 576 -19.57 -7.42 -17.61
C ASN A 576 -19.58 -7.27 -19.14
N PRO A 577 -18.88 -8.14 -19.91
CA PRO A 577 -18.76 -8.02 -21.38
C PRO A 577 -20.12 -8.01 -22.11
N GLN A 578 -21.07 -8.83 -21.68
CA GLN A 578 -22.40 -8.93 -22.27
C GLN A 578 -23.21 -7.65 -22.02
N GLN A 579 -23.10 -7.08 -20.83
CA GLN A 579 -23.77 -5.83 -20.48
C GLN A 579 -23.19 -4.67 -21.29
N ILE A 580 -21.86 -4.53 -21.34
CA ILE A 580 -21.17 -3.50 -22.13
C ILE A 580 -21.59 -3.61 -23.62
N ALA A 581 -21.58 -4.82 -24.20
CA ALA A 581 -21.99 -5.02 -25.58
C ALA A 581 -23.44 -4.61 -25.82
N ALA A 582 -24.37 -4.92 -24.89
CA ALA A 582 -25.77 -4.52 -25.00
C ALA A 582 -25.95 -3.00 -24.91
N GLU A 583 -25.18 -2.30 -24.05
CA GLU A 583 -25.19 -0.85 -23.94
C GLU A 583 -24.64 -0.19 -25.21
N ILE A 584 -23.56 -0.72 -25.78
CA ILE A 584 -22.99 -0.27 -27.06
C ILE A 584 -24.02 -0.42 -28.19
N MET A 585 -24.70 -1.55 -28.29
CA MET A 585 -25.73 -1.76 -29.31
C MET A 585 -26.87 -0.75 -29.20
N ARG A 586 -27.32 -0.46 -27.99
CA ARG A 586 -28.33 0.60 -27.75
C ARG A 586 -27.85 1.98 -28.15
N ALA A 587 -26.59 2.30 -27.93
CA ALA A 587 -26.03 3.60 -28.30
C ALA A 587 -25.86 3.80 -29.83
N LEU A 588 -25.87 2.72 -30.62
CA LEU A 588 -25.78 2.74 -32.08
C LEU A 588 -27.16 2.88 -32.79
N THR A 589 -28.22 2.58 -32.07
CA THR A 589 -29.61 2.81 -32.54
C THR A 589 -30.03 4.25 -32.35
#